data_324c2bf57d76cb7b99723c0023ef07c0
#
_entry.id   324c2bf57d76cb7b99723c0023ef07c0
#
_cell.length_a   1.000
_cell.length_b   1.000
_cell.length_c   1.000
_cell.angle_alpha   90.00
_cell.angle_beta   90.00
_cell.angle_gamma   90.00
#
_symmetry.space_group_name_H-M   'P 1'
#
loop_
_entity.id
_entity.type
_entity.pdbx_description
1 polymer ?
#
loop_
_entity_poly.entity_id
_entity_poly.type
_entity_poly.pdbx_seq_one_letter_code
_entity_poly.pdbx_strand_id
1 'polypeptide(L)'
;MAPLPPPEPARHIETTAELSVRKVRFEVNRIALPMGVEGTFGVIRHPGASLAVPLLDDGRVVVLRQYRFAVATRLLEFPAGTLDPGEDPLTTMQRELQEEAGYSASRWDPLGAMLPC
;
A
#
# COMPACT_ATOMS: atom_id res chain seq x y z
N MET A 1 6.04 6.85 -15.38
CA MET A 1 4.69 7.07 -14.82
C MET A 1 4.44 8.57 -14.69
N ALA A 2 3.28 9.05 -15.10
CA ALA A 2 2.92 10.45 -14.97
C ALA A 2 2.83 10.84 -13.47
N PRO A 3 3.22 12.06 -13.09
CA PRO A 3 3.03 12.52 -11.72
C PRO A 3 1.54 12.57 -11.36
N LEU A 4 1.24 12.30 -10.10
CA LEU A 4 -0.12 12.46 -9.60
C LEU A 4 -0.56 13.93 -9.75
N PRO A 5 -1.84 14.18 -10.07
CA PRO A 5 -2.36 15.54 -10.08
C PRO A 5 -2.27 16.16 -8.68
N PRO A 6 -2.24 17.48 -8.57
CA PRO A 6 -2.26 18.14 -7.28
C PRO A 6 -3.53 17.76 -6.50
N PRO A 7 -3.45 17.65 -5.17
CA PRO A 7 -4.61 17.28 -4.37
C PRO A 7 -5.68 18.37 -4.40
N GLU A 8 -6.93 17.96 -4.57
CA GLU A 8 -8.11 18.78 -4.37
C GLU A 8 -8.81 18.31 -3.08
N PRO A 9 -8.50 18.91 -1.93
CA PRO A 9 -8.98 18.40 -0.65
C PRO A 9 -10.48 18.61 -0.50
N ALA A 10 -11.20 17.54 -0.15
CA ALA A 10 -12.54 17.65 0.37
C ALA A 10 -12.52 18.24 1.78
N ARG A 11 -13.58 18.98 2.14
CA ARG A 11 -13.72 19.53 3.49
C ARG A 11 -14.29 18.44 4.42
N HIS A 12 -13.51 18.03 5.40
CA HIS A 12 -13.99 17.15 6.47
C HIS A 12 -15.00 17.89 7.35
N ILE A 13 -16.15 17.28 7.61
CA ILE A 13 -17.19 17.80 8.48
C ILE A 13 -17.13 17.09 9.84
N GLU A 14 -17.30 15.77 9.84
CA GLU A 14 -17.21 14.96 11.06
C GLU A 14 -16.88 13.50 10.74
N THR A 15 -16.29 12.80 11.71
CA THR A 15 -16.16 11.34 11.70
C THR A 15 -17.25 10.75 12.58
N THR A 16 -18.14 9.97 12.01
CA THR A 16 -19.30 9.39 12.71
C THR A 16 -19.03 8.00 13.28
N ALA A 17 -18.06 7.30 12.73
CA ALA A 17 -17.61 5.99 13.23
C ALA A 17 -16.16 5.73 12.84
N GLU A 18 -15.47 4.96 13.66
CA GLU A 18 -14.09 4.55 13.41
C GLU A 18 -13.84 3.14 13.95
N LEU A 19 -13.08 2.36 13.20
CA LEU A 19 -12.59 1.04 13.61
C LEU A 19 -11.15 0.88 13.20
N SER A 20 -10.29 0.54 14.14
CA SER A 20 -8.86 0.31 13.87
C SER A 20 -8.48 -1.13 14.14
N VAL A 21 -7.74 -1.73 13.20
CA VAL A 21 -7.13 -3.05 13.35
C VAL A 21 -5.68 -2.97 12.85
N ARG A 22 -4.74 -3.18 13.75
CA ARG A 22 -3.29 -3.05 13.47
C ARG A 22 -2.97 -1.68 12.86
N LYS A 23 -2.42 -1.65 11.64
CA LYS A 23 -2.03 -0.41 10.93
C LYS A 23 -3.15 0.16 10.05
N VAL A 24 -4.31 -0.48 10.02
CA VAL A 24 -5.43 -0.08 9.16
C VAL A 24 -6.53 0.52 10.01
N ARG A 25 -7.05 1.67 9.60
CA ARG A 25 -8.20 2.33 10.20
C ARG A 25 -9.26 2.57 9.14
N PHE A 26 -10.48 2.16 9.46
CA PHE A 26 -11.67 2.47 8.69
C PHE A 26 -12.44 3.59 9.36
N GLU A 27 -12.76 4.64 8.61
CA GLU A 27 -13.51 5.79 9.08
C GLU A 27 -14.79 5.94 8.27
N VAL A 28 -15.87 6.31 8.94
CA VAL A 28 -17.09 6.79 8.29
C VAL A 28 -17.14 8.31 8.47
N ASN A 29 -16.91 9.03 7.39
CA ASN A 29 -16.77 10.48 7.41
C ASN A 29 -17.90 11.17 6.64
N ARG A 30 -18.47 12.23 7.24
CA ARG A 30 -19.26 13.19 6.50
C ARG A 30 -18.33 14.27 5.95
N ILE A 31 -18.34 14.42 4.63
CA ILE A 31 -17.46 15.36 3.92
C ILE A 31 -18.23 16.17 2.88
N ALA A 32 -17.73 17.35 2.58
CA ALA A 32 -18.13 18.13 1.41
C ALA A 32 -17.04 18.01 0.35
N LEU A 33 -17.43 17.51 -0.82
CA LEU A 33 -16.55 17.40 -1.99
C LEU A 33 -16.21 18.80 -2.54
N PRO A 34 -15.13 18.96 -3.32
CA PRO A 34 -14.73 20.27 -3.86
C PRO A 34 -15.85 21.00 -4.61
N MET A 35 -16.74 20.25 -5.27
CA MET A 35 -17.91 20.78 -5.97
C MET A 35 -19.10 21.16 -5.05
N GLY A 36 -18.94 21.06 -3.72
CA GLY A 36 -19.96 21.44 -2.73
C GLY A 36 -20.99 20.37 -2.37
N VAL A 37 -20.93 19.20 -2.98
CA VAL A 37 -21.80 18.07 -2.62
C VAL A 37 -21.36 17.48 -1.31
N GLU A 38 -22.28 17.38 -0.34
CA GLU A 38 -22.04 16.71 0.94
C GLU A 38 -22.52 15.25 0.91
N GLY A 39 -21.81 14.38 1.62
CA GLY A 39 -22.19 12.98 1.74
C GLY A 39 -21.42 12.26 2.83
N THR A 40 -21.84 11.03 3.09
CA THR A 40 -21.18 10.12 4.03
C THR A 40 -20.40 9.06 3.26
N PHE A 41 -19.10 8.95 3.56
CA PHE A 41 -18.18 8.10 2.82
C PHE A 41 -17.34 7.25 3.77
N GLY A 42 -17.12 5.98 3.38
CA GLY A 42 -16.12 5.13 4.03
C GLY A 42 -14.73 5.46 3.52
N VAL A 43 -13.78 5.58 4.43
CA VAL A 43 -12.37 5.85 4.11
C VAL A 43 -11.49 4.84 4.82
N ILE A 44 -10.61 4.19 4.07
CA ILE A 44 -9.58 3.33 4.66
C ILE A 44 -8.28 4.14 4.76
N ARG A 45 -7.77 4.25 6.00
CA ARG A 45 -6.44 4.82 6.27
C ARG A 45 -5.44 3.68 6.36
N HIS A 46 -4.47 3.71 5.47
CA HIS A 46 -3.40 2.73 5.39
C HIS A 46 -2.07 3.48 5.23
N PRO A 47 -1.00 3.06 5.93
CA PRO A 47 0.29 3.78 5.87
C PRO A 47 1.00 3.68 4.52
N GLY A 48 0.50 2.85 3.64
CA GLY A 48 1.14 2.50 2.38
C GLY A 48 1.85 1.16 2.45
N ALA A 49 2.21 0.65 1.30
CA ALA A 49 2.99 -0.56 1.15
C ALA A 49 4.00 -0.39 0.03
N SER A 50 5.07 -1.14 0.11
CA SER A 50 6.07 -1.24 -0.94
C SER A 50 6.11 -2.66 -1.48
N LEU A 51 6.35 -2.80 -2.77
CA LEU A 51 6.44 -4.08 -3.47
C LEU A 51 7.69 -4.08 -4.34
N ALA A 52 8.37 -5.21 -4.41
CA ALA A 52 9.49 -5.40 -5.32
C ALA A 52 9.25 -6.54 -6.30
N VAL A 53 9.81 -6.40 -7.49
CA VAL A 53 9.94 -7.49 -8.47
C VAL A 53 11.41 -7.93 -8.47
N PRO A 54 11.80 -8.95 -7.68
CA PRO A 54 13.20 -9.38 -7.62
C PRO A 54 13.54 -10.16 -8.89
N LEU A 55 14.54 -9.68 -9.60
CA LEU A 55 15.03 -10.27 -10.84
C LEU A 55 16.38 -10.94 -10.60
N LEU A 56 16.48 -12.23 -10.91
CA LEU A 56 17.71 -13.00 -10.86
C LEU A 56 18.53 -12.79 -12.13
N ASP A 57 19.82 -13.09 -12.07
CA ASP A 57 20.77 -12.92 -13.19
C ASP A 57 20.40 -13.75 -14.41
N ASP A 58 19.66 -14.86 -14.23
CA ASP A 58 19.18 -15.72 -15.30
C ASP A 58 17.82 -15.30 -15.88
N GLY A 59 17.27 -14.15 -15.45
CA GLY A 59 16.01 -13.61 -15.93
C GLY A 59 14.77 -14.13 -15.24
N ARG A 60 14.90 -15.04 -14.26
CA ARG A 60 13.75 -15.48 -13.44
C ARG A 60 13.42 -14.43 -12.39
N VAL A 61 12.15 -14.40 -11.97
CA VAL A 61 11.66 -13.56 -10.89
C VAL A 61 11.38 -14.39 -9.64
N VAL A 62 11.57 -13.80 -8.47
CA VAL A 62 11.23 -14.42 -7.19
C VAL A 62 9.79 -14.05 -6.84
N VAL A 63 8.97 -15.05 -6.56
CA VAL A 63 7.60 -14.89 -6.08
C VAL A 63 7.39 -15.72 -4.82
N LEU A 64 6.46 -15.28 -3.99
CA LEU A 64 6.06 -15.93 -2.76
C LEU A 64 4.73 -16.64 -2.96
N ARG A 65 4.55 -17.79 -2.29
CA ARG A 65 3.26 -18.44 -2.20
C ARG A 65 2.68 -18.21 -0.81
N GLN A 66 1.74 -17.26 -0.69
CA GLN A 66 1.17 -16.85 0.59
C GLN A 66 -0.32 -17.21 0.68
N TYR A 67 -0.75 -17.68 1.87
CA TYR A 67 -2.16 -17.85 2.15
C TYR A 67 -2.82 -16.51 2.44
N ARG A 68 -3.91 -16.22 1.73
CA ARG A 68 -4.71 -15.01 1.92
C ARG A 68 -6.11 -15.41 2.38
N PHE A 69 -6.39 -15.20 3.66
CA PHE A 69 -7.67 -15.60 4.27
C PHE A 69 -8.87 -14.93 3.62
N ALA A 70 -8.75 -13.69 3.13
CA ALA A 70 -9.84 -12.95 2.50
C ALA A 70 -10.38 -13.64 1.23
N VAL A 71 -9.54 -14.42 0.55
CA VAL A 71 -9.92 -15.21 -0.63
C VAL A 71 -9.80 -16.73 -0.39
N ALA A 72 -9.51 -17.12 0.84
CA ALA A 72 -9.40 -18.50 1.30
C ALA A 72 -8.47 -19.40 0.47
N THR A 73 -7.40 -18.83 -0.10
CA THR A 73 -6.47 -19.56 -0.96
C THR A 73 -5.03 -19.05 -0.84
N ARG A 74 -4.10 -19.81 -1.45
CA ARG A 74 -2.70 -19.41 -1.59
C ARG A 74 -2.50 -18.73 -2.95
N LEU A 75 -1.97 -17.51 -2.92
CA LEU A 75 -1.66 -16.74 -4.12
C LEU A 75 -0.14 -16.71 -4.35
N LEU A 76 0.25 -16.56 -5.61
CA LEU A 76 1.60 -16.19 -5.99
C LEU A 76 1.69 -14.65 -5.99
N GLU A 77 2.61 -14.12 -5.21
CA GLU A 77 2.75 -12.69 -5.00
C GLU A 77 4.22 -12.29 -5.07
N PHE A 78 4.49 -11.07 -5.48
CA PHE A 78 5.80 -10.47 -5.27
C PHE A 78 5.99 -10.12 -3.79
N PRO A 79 7.23 -10.14 -3.28
CA PRO A 79 7.53 -9.64 -1.94
C PRO A 79 7.00 -8.23 -1.74
N ALA A 80 6.29 -8.02 -0.65
CA ALA A 80 5.69 -6.73 -0.33
C ALA A 80 5.53 -6.56 1.17
N GLY A 81 5.63 -5.33 1.65
CA GLY A 81 5.44 -5.02 3.04
C GLY A 81 4.77 -3.69 3.28
N THR A 82 4.04 -3.61 4.39
CA THR A 82 3.44 -2.37 4.85
C THR A 82 4.51 -1.48 5.48
N LEU A 83 4.52 -0.21 5.10
CA LEU A 83 5.45 0.77 5.66
C LEU A 83 5.22 0.96 7.16
N ASP A 84 6.30 1.09 7.91
CA ASP A 84 6.26 1.61 9.26
C ASP A 84 6.18 3.16 9.22
N PRO A 85 5.70 3.81 10.30
CA PRO A 85 5.65 5.26 10.34
C PRO A 85 7.02 5.89 10.08
N GLY A 86 7.09 6.76 9.06
CA GLY A 86 8.33 7.43 8.66
C GLY A 86 9.34 6.58 7.89
N GLU A 87 9.03 5.33 7.61
CA GLU A 87 9.89 4.45 6.80
C GLU A 87 9.73 4.78 5.31
N ASP A 88 10.84 4.85 4.58
CA ASP A 88 10.78 5.03 3.14
C ASP A 88 10.54 3.69 2.41
N PRO A 89 9.90 3.69 1.23
CA PRO A 89 9.59 2.47 0.50
C PRO A 89 10.77 1.56 0.18
N LEU A 90 11.93 2.12 -0.12
CA LEU A 90 13.13 1.33 -0.42
C LEU A 90 13.62 0.58 0.82
N THR A 91 13.69 1.27 1.96
CA THR A 91 14.08 0.66 3.24
C THR A 91 13.13 -0.47 3.63
N THR A 92 11.83 -0.26 3.48
CA THR A 92 10.81 -1.30 3.69
C THR A 92 11.11 -2.52 2.81
N MET A 93 11.36 -2.31 1.52
CA MET A 93 11.58 -3.43 0.60
C MET A 93 12.89 -4.16 0.82
N GLN A 94 13.95 -3.47 1.20
CA GLN A 94 15.23 -4.11 1.55
C GLN A 94 15.06 -5.05 2.73
N ARG A 95 14.32 -4.63 3.73
CA ARG A 95 13.99 -5.43 4.91
C ARG A 95 13.07 -6.62 4.55
N GLU A 96 11.96 -6.36 3.91
CA GLU A 96 10.94 -7.36 3.58
C GLU A 96 11.45 -8.43 2.60
N LEU A 97 12.25 -8.04 1.60
CA LEU A 97 12.84 -8.99 0.66
C LEU A 97 13.72 -10.01 1.38
N GLN A 98 14.50 -9.56 2.35
CA GLN A 98 15.35 -10.45 3.14
C GLN A 98 14.53 -11.33 4.09
N GLU A 99 13.54 -10.74 4.78
CA GLU A 99 12.70 -11.46 5.75
C GLU A 99 11.79 -12.49 5.07
N GLU A 100 11.15 -12.12 3.97
CA GLU A 100 10.17 -12.97 3.29
C GLU A 100 10.80 -13.98 2.31
N ALA A 101 11.85 -13.60 1.61
CA ALA A 101 12.42 -14.40 0.52
C ALA A 101 13.88 -14.81 0.72
N GLY A 102 14.57 -14.25 1.72
CA GLY A 102 15.99 -14.54 2.00
C GLY A 102 16.96 -13.96 0.97
N TYR A 103 16.52 -12.98 0.17
CA TYR A 103 17.34 -12.33 -0.85
C TYR A 103 17.72 -10.92 -0.45
N SER A 104 18.84 -10.45 -0.99
CA SER A 104 19.22 -9.04 -1.02
C SER A 104 19.56 -8.65 -2.46
N ALA A 105 19.41 -7.37 -2.78
CA ALA A 105 19.72 -6.86 -4.11
C ALA A 105 20.77 -5.75 -4.03
N SER A 106 21.70 -5.76 -4.99
CA SER A 106 22.75 -4.74 -5.14
C SER A 106 22.25 -3.50 -5.91
N ARG A 107 21.18 -3.67 -6.70
CA ARG A 107 20.60 -2.62 -7.51
C ARG A 107 19.10 -2.54 -7.29
N TRP A 108 18.59 -1.32 -7.19
CA TRP A 108 17.17 -1.02 -7.01
C TRP A 108 16.76 0.07 -7.99
N ASP A 109 15.77 -0.23 -8.82
CA ASP A 109 15.21 0.70 -9.80
C ASP A 109 13.77 1.03 -9.43
N PRO A 110 13.42 2.29 -9.13
CA PRO A 110 12.06 2.66 -8.81
C PRO A 110 11.16 2.58 -10.05
N LEU A 111 10.01 1.93 -9.93
CA LEU A 111 9.02 1.82 -11.00
C LEU A 111 7.87 2.82 -10.84
N GLY A 112 7.80 3.50 -9.70
CA GLY A 112 6.79 4.51 -9.41
C GLY A 112 5.84 4.10 -8.29
N ALA A 113 4.71 4.80 -8.18
CA ALA A 113 3.69 4.56 -7.18
C ALA A 113 2.30 4.53 -7.82
N MET A 114 1.38 3.83 -7.18
CA MET A 114 -0.02 3.78 -7.58
C MET A 114 -0.92 3.95 -6.35
N LEU A 115 -2.10 4.48 -6.56
CA LEU A 115 -3.16 4.51 -5.57
C LEU A 115 -4.17 3.41 -5.92
N PRO A 116 -4.50 2.51 -4.99
CA PRO A 116 -5.62 1.60 -5.19
C PRO A 116 -6.93 2.40 -5.15
N CYS A 117 -7.83 2.13 -6.09
CA CYS A 117 -9.15 2.75 -6.17
C CYS A 117 -10.21 1.86 -5.52
#